data_25cc54f64d509ea8bd547b2c405008cd
#
_entry.id   25cc54f64d509ea8bd547b2c405008cd
#
_cell.length_a   1.000
_cell.length_b   1.000
_cell.length_c   1.000
_cell.angle_alpha   90.00
_cell.angle_beta   90.00
_cell.angle_gamma   90.00
#
_symmetry.space_group_name_H-M   'P 1'
#
loop_
_entity.id
_entity.type
_entity.pdbx_description
1 polymer ?
#
loop_
_entity_poly.entity_id
_entity_poly.type
_entity_poly.pdbx_seq_one_letter_code
_entity_poly.pdbx_strand_id
1 'polypeptide(L)'
;MNDFGRLLEKEIPRLRRYAFALTRDGSRADDLVQDTLVRAIAKQHRWQCGTNLRAWLFTIMHNQNVNVVRASVRQGVAVAVDEASAYLVARSDPTGALSLRDFDRALARIPAEQRRVILLVGLEGITYEEAATILDVPIGTIRSRLSRGRESLRKLIGWRDDGETTNGAAITSAKPKQRQLVPEVARAQNSDFLPV
;
A
#
# COMPACT_ATOMS: atom_id res chain seq x y z
N MET A 1 12.63 -6.97 -25.46
CA MET A 1 12.28 -6.69 -24.07
C MET A 1 11.18 -7.66 -23.68
N ASN A 2 11.36 -8.44 -22.64
CA ASN A 2 10.43 -9.50 -22.25
C ASN A 2 9.08 -8.84 -21.85
N ASP A 3 7.95 -9.45 -22.19
CA ASP A 3 6.61 -8.92 -21.92
C ASP A 3 6.39 -8.60 -20.42
N PHE A 4 6.99 -9.43 -19.56
CA PHE A 4 7.00 -9.23 -18.11
C PHE A 4 7.68 -7.91 -17.69
N GLY A 5 8.81 -7.54 -18.31
CA GLY A 5 9.50 -6.28 -18.02
C GLY A 5 8.63 -5.04 -18.30
N ARG A 6 7.89 -5.05 -19.42
CA ARG A 6 6.94 -3.97 -19.74
C ARG A 6 5.78 -3.87 -18.76
N LEU A 7 5.31 -5.01 -18.26
CA LEU A 7 4.25 -5.05 -17.25
C LEU A 7 4.75 -4.51 -15.91
N LEU A 8 5.99 -4.86 -15.50
CA LEU A 8 6.62 -4.32 -14.30
C LEU A 8 6.78 -2.80 -14.38
N GLU A 9 7.27 -2.29 -15.50
CA GLU A 9 7.49 -0.85 -15.70
C GLU A 9 6.22 -0.03 -15.46
N LYS A 10 5.07 -0.51 -15.91
CA LYS A 10 3.77 0.13 -15.70
C LYS A 10 3.35 0.22 -14.23
N GLU A 11 3.83 -0.70 -13.39
CA GLU A 11 3.49 -0.73 -11.96
C GLU A 11 4.48 0.09 -11.10
N ILE A 12 5.66 0.49 -11.62
CA ILE A 12 6.67 1.25 -10.86
C ILE A 12 6.10 2.52 -10.20
N PRO A 13 5.33 3.39 -10.90
CA PRO A 13 4.81 4.60 -10.27
C PRO A 13 3.89 4.31 -9.07
N ARG A 14 3.13 3.22 -9.13
CA ARG A 14 2.24 2.79 -8.04
C ARG A 14 3.03 2.23 -6.86
N LEU A 15 4.04 1.40 -7.16
CA LEU A 15 4.93 0.86 -6.14
C LEU A 15 5.65 1.99 -5.38
N ARG A 16 6.17 3.00 -6.10
CA ARG A 16 6.82 4.18 -5.49
C ARG A 16 5.86 4.95 -4.58
N ARG A 17 4.66 5.24 -5.05
CA ARG A 17 3.65 5.95 -4.26
C ARG A 17 3.30 5.21 -2.99
N TYR A 18 3.05 3.90 -3.09
CA TYR A 18 2.74 3.07 -1.94
C TYR A 18 3.93 2.93 -0.98
N ALA A 19 5.14 2.70 -1.50
CA ALA A 19 6.35 2.62 -0.70
C ALA A 19 6.60 3.91 0.08
N PHE A 20 6.44 5.08 -0.58
CA PHE A 20 6.57 6.38 0.08
C PHE A 20 5.53 6.56 1.19
N ALA A 21 4.26 6.22 0.93
CA ALA A 21 3.21 6.31 1.94
C ALA A 21 3.42 5.37 3.13
N LEU A 22 4.18 4.27 2.94
CA LEU A 22 4.56 3.34 4.02
C LEU A 22 5.76 3.83 4.83
N THR A 23 6.82 4.23 4.15
CA THR A 23 8.13 4.55 4.76
C THR A 23 8.21 6.01 5.21
N ARG A 24 7.51 6.90 4.50
CA ARG A 24 7.57 8.37 4.64
C ARG A 24 8.97 8.95 4.44
N ASP A 25 9.83 8.23 3.79
CA ASP A 25 11.20 8.56 3.48
C ASP A 25 11.46 8.19 2.02
N GLY A 26 11.95 9.15 1.23
CA GLY A 26 12.16 8.96 -0.22
C GLY A 26 13.23 7.90 -0.51
N SER A 27 14.34 7.93 0.22
CA SER A 27 15.43 6.97 0.04
C SER A 27 14.98 5.55 0.38
N ARG A 28 14.35 5.38 1.54
CA ARG A 28 13.79 4.08 1.95
C ARG A 28 12.69 3.58 1.00
N ALA A 29 11.89 4.50 0.45
CA ALA A 29 10.87 4.14 -0.53
C ALA A 29 11.50 3.63 -1.83
N ASP A 30 12.52 4.32 -2.33
CA ASP A 30 13.22 3.90 -3.54
C ASP A 30 13.97 2.57 -3.34
N ASP A 31 14.62 2.36 -2.19
CA ASP A 31 15.25 1.09 -1.83
C ASP A 31 14.23 -0.05 -1.79
N LEU A 32 13.07 0.18 -1.13
CA LEU A 32 12.00 -0.81 -1.05
C LEU A 32 11.43 -1.17 -2.44
N VAL A 33 11.32 -0.19 -3.33
CA VAL A 33 10.88 -0.43 -4.72
C VAL A 33 11.93 -1.22 -5.49
N GLN A 34 13.20 -0.84 -5.41
CA GLN A 34 14.29 -1.54 -6.09
C GLN A 34 14.37 -3.01 -5.63
N ASP A 35 14.36 -3.25 -4.33
CA ASP A 35 14.36 -4.58 -3.77
C ASP A 35 13.14 -5.40 -4.23
N THR A 36 11.98 -4.78 -4.29
CA THR A 36 10.74 -5.42 -4.80
C THR A 36 10.92 -5.85 -6.24
N LEU A 37 11.45 -4.96 -7.10
CA LEU A 37 11.65 -5.24 -8.52
C LEU A 37 12.70 -6.33 -8.74
N VAL A 38 13.83 -6.29 -8.03
CA VAL A 38 14.87 -7.32 -8.09
C VAL A 38 14.30 -8.70 -7.74
N ARG A 39 13.52 -8.77 -6.65
CA ARG A 39 12.88 -10.04 -6.24
C ARG A 39 11.78 -10.49 -7.20
N ALA A 40 11.02 -9.56 -7.77
CA ALA A 40 10.01 -9.88 -8.78
C ALA A 40 10.65 -10.47 -10.04
N ILE A 41 11.77 -9.91 -10.50
CA ILE A 41 12.52 -10.43 -11.66
C ILE A 41 13.09 -11.81 -11.33
N ALA A 42 13.72 -11.99 -10.17
CA ALA A 42 14.29 -13.27 -9.76
C ALA A 42 13.22 -14.37 -9.63
N LYS A 43 11.99 -14.00 -9.24
CA LYS A 43 10.88 -14.92 -9.02
C LYS A 43 9.81 -14.87 -10.13
N GLN A 44 10.12 -14.31 -11.31
CA GLN A 44 9.16 -14.18 -12.42
C GLN A 44 8.51 -15.51 -12.83
N HIS A 45 9.24 -16.62 -12.69
CA HIS A 45 8.74 -17.97 -12.99
C HIS A 45 7.60 -18.41 -12.04
N ARG A 46 7.44 -17.76 -10.87
CA ARG A 46 6.36 -18.04 -9.92
C ARG A 46 5.11 -17.21 -10.22
N TRP A 47 5.22 -16.18 -11.04
CA TRP A 47 4.06 -15.42 -11.45
C TRP A 47 3.36 -16.09 -12.63
N GLN A 48 2.06 -16.33 -12.48
CA GLN A 48 1.24 -16.92 -13.55
C GLN A 48 0.68 -15.81 -14.43
N CYS A 49 0.95 -15.91 -15.73
CA CYS A 49 0.38 -14.97 -16.71
C CYS A 49 -1.17 -14.98 -16.64
N GLY A 50 -1.77 -13.79 -16.63
CA GLY A 50 -3.23 -13.64 -16.48
C GLY A 50 -3.71 -13.44 -15.03
N THR A 51 -2.85 -13.61 -14.02
CA THR A 51 -3.15 -13.22 -12.63
C THR A 51 -2.83 -11.75 -12.39
N ASN A 52 -3.31 -11.19 -11.27
CA ASN A 52 -3.08 -9.79 -10.94
C ASN A 52 -1.62 -9.54 -10.53
N LEU A 53 -0.79 -9.09 -11.49
CA LEU A 53 0.63 -8.76 -11.26
C LEU A 53 0.79 -7.74 -10.13
N ARG A 54 -0.10 -6.75 -10.08
CA ARG A 54 -0.05 -5.70 -9.05
C ARG A 54 -0.19 -6.29 -7.65
N ALA A 55 -1.19 -7.14 -7.40
CA ALA A 55 -1.38 -7.78 -6.11
C ALA A 55 -0.16 -8.63 -5.71
N TRP A 56 0.44 -9.34 -6.66
CA TRP A 56 1.65 -10.11 -6.43
C TRP A 56 2.84 -9.24 -6.07
N LEU A 57 3.04 -8.10 -6.75
CA LEU A 57 4.11 -7.14 -6.44
C LEU A 57 3.92 -6.50 -5.05
N PHE A 58 2.69 -6.15 -4.69
CA PHE A 58 2.40 -5.64 -3.35
C PHE A 58 2.62 -6.68 -2.26
N THR A 59 2.39 -7.97 -2.53
CA THR A 59 2.74 -9.06 -1.60
C THR A 59 4.25 -9.10 -1.36
N ILE A 60 5.06 -9.04 -2.41
CA ILE A 60 6.53 -9.00 -2.30
C ILE A 60 6.95 -7.78 -1.48
N MET A 61 6.45 -6.60 -1.81
CA MET A 61 6.79 -5.34 -1.13
C MET A 61 6.38 -5.36 0.34
N HIS A 62 5.18 -5.84 0.66
CA HIS A 62 4.71 -5.96 2.03
C HIS A 62 5.63 -6.84 2.87
N ASN A 63 5.98 -8.02 2.38
CA ASN A 63 6.84 -8.97 3.09
C ASN A 63 8.23 -8.37 3.34
N GLN A 64 8.80 -7.65 2.38
CA GLN A 64 10.07 -6.97 2.56
C GLN A 64 9.99 -5.87 3.63
N ASN A 65 8.99 -5.01 3.55
CA ASN A 65 8.80 -3.95 4.52
C ASN A 65 8.63 -4.51 5.95
N VAL A 66 7.89 -5.60 6.11
CA VAL A 66 7.74 -6.29 7.40
C VAL A 66 9.08 -6.81 7.91
N ASN A 67 9.90 -7.40 7.04
CA ASN A 67 11.21 -7.92 7.42
C ASN A 67 12.18 -6.79 7.83
N VAL A 68 12.21 -5.68 7.10
CA VAL A 68 13.01 -4.49 7.45
C VAL A 68 12.60 -3.93 8.80
N VAL A 69 11.29 -3.74 9.03
CA VAL A 69 10.78 -3.24 10.31
C VAL A 69 11.12 -4.19 11.46
N ARG A 70 10.96 -5.50 11.27
CA ARG A 70 11.33 -6.50 12.30
C ARG A 70 12.82 -6.50 12.58
N ALA A 71 13.67 -6.34 11.56
CA ALA A 71 15.11 -6.23 11.73
C ALA A 71 15.50 -4.97 12.53
N SER A 72 14.93 -3.81 12.19
CA SER A 72 15.18 -2.55 12.91
C SER A 72 14.76 -2.63 14.38
N VAL A 73 13.61 -3.22 14.67
CA VAL A 73 13.14 -3.42 16.06
C VAL A 73 14.11 -4.32 16.85
N ARG A 74 14.62 -5.40 16.23
CA ARG A 74 15.60 -6.29 16.88
C ARG A 74 16.94 -5.60 17.16
N GLN A 75 17.33 -4.65 16.31
CA GLN A 75 18.58 -3.88 16.46
C GLN A 75 18.43 -2.69 17.41
N GLY A 76 17.26 -2.46 17.99
CA GLY A 76 17.00 -1.31 18.88
C GLY A 76 17.03 0.04 18.16
N VAL A 77 17.07 0.03 16.82
CA VAL A 77 17.02 1.26 16.03
C VAL A 77 15.58 1.72 15.99
N ALA A 78 15.26 2.80 16.70
CA ALA A 78 13.98 3.48 16.52
C ALA A 78 13.90 3.92 15.06
N VAL A 79 12.93 3.37 14.32
CA VAL A 79 12.63 3.85 12.97
C VAL A 79 12.03 5.22 13.15
N ALA A 80 12.87 6.27 13.05
CA ALA A 80 12.42 7.64 13.06
C ALA A 80 11.41 7.81 11.91
N VAL A 81 10.19 8.15 12.27
CA VAL A 81 9.18 8.59 11.32
C VAL A 81 9.49 10.05 11.02
N ASP A 82 10.40 10.26 10.08
CA ASP A 82 10.85 11.61 9.74
C ASP A 82 9.84 12.32 8.81
N GLU A 83 9.75 13.62 8.96
CA GLU A 83 8.74 14.50 8.36
C GLU A 83 9.05 14.85 6.89
N ALA A 84 9.14 13.88 6.00
CA ALA A 84 9.35 14.16 4.58
C ALA A 84 8.03 14.16 3.78
N SER A 85 7.29 15.26 3.85
CA SER A 85 5.99 15.46 3.17
C SER A 85 6.08 16.01 1.74
N ALA A 86 7.22 15.91 1.04
CA ALA A 86 7.41 16.67 -0.20
C ALA A 86 7.02 15.96 -1.51
N TYR A 87 6.92 14.63 -1.51
CA TYR A 87 6.82 13.87 -2.78
C TYR A 87 5.42 13.76 -3.39
N LEU A 88 4.35 13.99 -2.62
CA LEU A 88 2.98 13.96 -3.13
C LEU A 88 2.55 15.28 -3.80
N VAL A 89 3.39 16.32 -3.75
CA VAL A 89 3.03 17.70 -4.12
C VAL A 89 3.30 18.04 -5.58
N ALA A 90 3.78 17.13 -6.40
CA ALA A 90 4.30 17.46 -7.74
C ALA A 90 3.26 17.94 -8.79
N ARG A 91 1.97 18.03 -8.49
CA ARG A 91 0.94 18.50 -9.44
C ARG A 91 -0.35 19.01 -8.78
N SER A 92 -0.32 19.99 -7.92
CA SER A 92 -1.57 20.52 -7.37
C SER A 92 -1.49 22.01 -7.08
N ASP A 93 -2.56 22.71 -7.44
CA ASP A 93 -3.00 24.00 -6.97
C ASP A 93 -2.57 24.23 -5.49
N PRO A 94 -2.11 25.45 -5.11
CA PRO A 94 -1.67 25.74 -3.74
C PRO A 94 -2.65 25.31 -2.64
N THR A 95 -3.94 25.40 -2.92
CA THR A 95 -5.02 24.96 -2.01
C THR A 95 -5.07 23.44 -1.87
N GLY A 96 -4.88 22.71 -2.96
CA GLY A 96 -4.83 21.24 -2.96
C GLY A 96 -3.56 20.68 -2.30
N ALA A 97 -2.43 21.40 -2.41
CA ALA A 97 -1.17 20.99 -1.78
C ALA A 97 -1.24 21.05 -0.24
N LEU A 98 -1.92 22.04 0.33
CA LEU A 98 -2.13 22.14 1.76
C LEU A 98 -3.02 20.99 2.27
N SER A 99 -4.09 20.70 1.55
CA SER A 99 -5.01 19.59 1.85
C SER A 99 -4.33 18.22 1.77
N LEU A 100 -3.40 18.01 0.81
CA LEU A 100 -2.62 16.77 0.69
C LEU A 100 -1.62 16.59 1.84
N ARG A 101 -0.98 17.66 2.29
CA ARG A 101 -0.07 17.63 3.46
C ARG A 101 -0.83 17.28 4.75
N ASP A 102 -2.01 17.84 4.91
CA ASP A 102 -2.85 17.56 6.09
C ASP A 102 -3.36 16.11 6.06
N PHE A 103 -3.74 15.63 4.89
CA PHE A 103 -4.09 14.23 4.69
C PHE A 103 -2.92 13.29 5.02
N ASP A 104 -1.71 13.59 4.54
CA ASP A 104 -0.52 12.80 4.81
C ASP A 104 -0.17 12.80 6.31
N ARG A 105 -0.25 13.95 6.99
CA ARG A 105 -0.08 14.05 8.44
C ARG A 105 -1.12 13.23 9.21
N ALA A 106 -2.38 13.28 8.78
CA ALA A 106 -3.44 12.50 9.37
C ALA A 106 -3.20 10.99 9.17
N LEU A 107 -2.78 10.60 7.97
CA LEU A 107 -2.45 9.21 7.65
C LEU A 107 -1.30 8.68 8.52
N ALA A 108 -0.33 9.51 8.87
CA ALA A 108 0.78 9.16 9.75
C ALA A 108 0.34 8.82 11.18
N ARG A 109 -0.72 9.47 11.65
CA ARG A 109 -1.26 9.26 13.01
C ARG A 109 -2.13 8.02 13.13
N ILE A 110 -2.53 7.43 12.00
CA ILE A 110 -3.33 6.20 11.99
C ILE A 110 -2.41 4.99 12.32
N PRO A 111 -2.88 4.03 13.12
CA PRO A 111 -2.14 2.79 13.38
C PRO A 111 -1.69 2.12 12.08
N ALA A 112 -0.45 1.62 12.05
CA ALA A 112 0.18 1.07 10.86
C ALA A 112 -0.68 0.02 10.14
N GLU A 113 -1.36 -0.84 10.89
CA GLU A 113 -2.24 -1.88 10.38
C GLU A 113 -3.46 -1.33 9.60
N GLN A 114 -4.06 -0.26 10.12
CA GLN A 114 -5.18 0.42 9.47
C GLN A 114 -4.71 1.22 8.26
N ARG A 115 -3.58 1.91 8.38
CA ARG A 115 -2.96 2.68 7.30
C ARG A 115 -2.65 1.81 6.08
N ARG A 116 -2.05 0.62 6.27
CA ARG A 116 -1.76 -0.31 5.17
C ARG A 116 -3.01 -0.70 4.40
N VAL A 117 -4.11 -0.98 5.10
CA VAL A 117 -5.38 -1.33 4.45
C VAL A 117 -5.97 -0.15 3.70
N ILE A 118 -5.92 1.06 4.26
CA ILE A 118 -6.38 2.29 3.57
C ILE A 118 -5.58 2.52 2.29
N LEU A 119 -4.26 2.35 2.34
CA LEU A 119 -3.39 2.55 1.18
C LEU A 119 -3.64 1.50 0.09
N LEU A 120 -3.73 0.22 0.45
CA LEU A 120 -3.98 -0.84 -0.53
C LEU A 120 -5.35 -0.69 -1.20
N VAL A 121 -6.40 -0.53 -0.41
CA VAL A 121 -7.76 -0.50 -0.92
C VAL A 121 -8.13 0.88 -1.47
N GLY A 122 -7.81 1.95 -0.73
CA GLY A 122 -8.23 3.31 -1.08
C GLY A 122 -7.35 3.97 -2.15
N LEU A 123 -6.02 3.80 -2.06
CA LEU A 123 -5.08 4.45 -2.96
C LEU A 123 -4.76 3.60 -4.19
N GLU A 124 -4.54 2.29 -3.99
CA GLU A 124 -4.11 1.40 -5.07
C GLU A 124 -5.24 0.60 -5.71
N GLY A 125 -6.46 0.67 -5.17
CA GLY A 125 -7.63 0.00 -5.71
C GLY A 125 -7.58 -1.53 -5.64
N ILE A 126 -6.82 -2.07 -4.68
CA ILE A 126 -6.74 -3.51 -4.40
C ILE A 126 -8.07 -3.98 -3.80
N THR A 127 -8.58 -5.14 -4.22
CA THR A 127 -9.80 -5.73 -3.66
C THR A 127 -9.60 -6.16 -2.21
N TYR A 128 -10.69 -6.38 -1.47
CA TYR A 128 -10.58 -6.84 -0.07
C TYR A 128 -9.96 -8.23 0.04
N GLU A 129 -10.28 -9.10 -0.90
CA GLU A 129 -9.73 -10.44 -1.01
C GLU A 129 -8.22 -10.42 -1.27
N GLU A 130 -7.79 -9.61 -2.23
CA GLU A 130 -6.37 -9.41 -2.51
C GLU A 130 -5.63 -8.77 -1.34
N ALA A 131 -6.21 -7.76 -0.70
CA ALA A 131 -5.63 -7.14 0.48
C ALA A 131 -5.49 -8.12 1.65
N ALA A 132 -6.46 -9.03 1.83
CA ALA A 132 -6.40 -10.10 2.82
C ALA A 132 -5.22 -11.05 2.54
N THR A 133 -5.02 -11.41 1.27
CA THR A 133 -3.89 -12.23 0.83
C THR A 133 -2.54 -11.49 1.01
N ILE A 134 -2.45 -10.22 0.59
CA ILE A 134 -1.23 -9.40 0.69
C ILE A 134 -0.78 -9.25 2.15
N LEU A 135 -1.73 -8.98 3.05
CA LEU A 135 -1.46 -8.71 4.46
C LEU A 135 -1.48 -9.96 5.35
N ASP A 136 -1.80 -11.12 4.77
CA ASP A 136 -1.93 -12.41 5.47
C ASP A 136 -2.87 -12.33 6.68
N VAL A 137 -4.08 -11.80 6.46
CA VAL A 137 -5.12 -11.66 7.49
C VAL A 137 -6.51 -12.02 6.93
N PRO A 138 -7.45 -12.46 7.78
CA PRO A 138 -8.82 -12.72 7.34
C PRO A 138 -9.49 -11.47 6.73
N ILE A 139 -10.35 -11.66 5.72
CA ILE A 139 -11.08 -10.57 5.05
C ILE A 139 -11.94 -9.74 6.03
N GLY A 140 -12.47 -10.35 7.08
CA GLY A 140 -13.17 -9.64 8.15
C GLY A 140 -12.27 -8.63 8.87
N THR A 141 -10.97 -8.97 9.02
CA THR A 141 -9.96 -8.06 9.58
C THR A 141 -9.69 -6.89 8.64
N ILE A 142 -9.65 -7.11 7.33
CA ILE A 142 -9.53 -6.02 6.34
C ILE A 142 -10.70 -5.05 6.47
N ARG A 143 -11.92 -5.57 6.49
CA ARG A 143 -13.14 -4.73 6.61
C ARG A 143 -13.13 -3.90 7.90
N SER A 144 -12.81 -4.51 9.04
CA SER A 144 -12.79 -3.82 10.33
C SER A 144 -11.65 -2.79 10.43
N ARG A 145 -10.43 -3.13 9.92
CA ARG A 145 -9.30 -2.19 9.86
C ARG A 145 -9.61 -1.00 8.95
N LEU A 146 -10.23 -1.24 7.79
CA LEU A 146 -10.61 -0.18 6.84
C LEU A 146 -11.65 0.76 7.45
N SER A 147 -12.68 0.22 8.10
CA SER A 147 -13.73 1.02 8.76
C SER A 147 -13.16 1.91 9.84
N ARG A 148 -12.39 1.33 10.78
CA ARG A 148 -11.75 2.09 11.87
C ARG A 148 -10.75 3.12 11.35
N GLY A 149 -9.97 2.75 10.33
CA GLY A 149 -8.99 3.64 9.73
C GLY A 149 -9.63 4.84 9.05
N ARG A 150 -10.73 4.63 8.31
CA ARG A 150 -11.51 5.73 7.70
C ARG A 150 -12.13 6.64 8.75
N GLU A 151 -12.65 6.08 9.82
CA GLU A 151 -13.21 6.87 10.93
C GLU A 151 -12.13 7.72 11.62
N SER A 152 -10.97 7.13 11.91
CA SER A 152 -9.82 7.84 12.47
C SER A 152 -9.35 8.96 11.54
N LEU A 153 -9.30 8.70 10.24
CA LEU A 153 -8.90 9.69 9.23
C LEU A 153 -9.88 10.87 9.18
N ARG A 154 -11.20 10.61 9.17
CA ARG A 154 -12.22 11.67 9.20
C ARG A 154 -12.06 12.57 10.43
N LYS A 155 -11.87 11.98 11.61
CA LYS A 155 -11.65 12.72 12.86
C LYS A 155 -10.39 13.60 12.80
N LEU A 156 -9.30 13.10 12.21
CA LEU A 156 -8.03 13.80 12.12
C LEU A 156 -8.05 14.96 11.11
N ILE A 157 -8.81 14.81 10.01
CA ILE A 157 -8.92 15.83 8.96
C ILE A 157 -10.00 16.87 9.33
N GLY A 158 -10.76 16.64 10.41
CA GLY A 158 -11.85 17.53 10.78
C GLY A 158 -13.05 17.43 9.83
N TRP A 159 -13.17 16.35 9.07
CA TRP A 159 -14.30 16.10 8.21
C TRP A 159 -15.55 15.88 9.08
N ARG A 160 -16.34 16.92 9.26
CA ARG A 160 -17.70 16.79 9.76
C ARG A 160 -18.56 16.28 8.62
N ASP A 161 -19.32 15.24 8.89
CA ASP A 161 -20.41 14.77 8.02
C ASP A 161 -21.59 15.76 8.21
N ASP A 162 -21.37 17.03 7.88
CA ASP A 162 -22.45 17.99 7.71
C ASP A 162 -23.13 17.55 6.42
N GLY A 163 -24.34 16.97 6.54
CA GLY A 163 -25.08 16.34 5.45
C GLY A 163 -25.47 17.30 4.29
N GLU A 164 -24.51 18.02 3.74
CA GLU A 164 -24.67 18.85 2.56
C GLU A 164 -23.58 18.49 1.52
N THR A 165 -24.07 17.86 0.49
CA THR A 165 -23.41 17.60 -0.78
C THR A 165 -22.89 18.89 -1.40
N THR A 166 -21.60 19.16 -1.30
CA THR A 166 -20.95 20.06 -2.27
C THR A 166 -19.82 19.32 -2.95
N ASN A 167 -19.93 19.23 -4.26
CA ASN A 167 -19.07 18.70 -5.28
C ASN A 167 -17.57 18.72 -4.94
N GLY A 168 -17.05 17.59 -4.52
CA GLY A 168 -15.62 17.31 -4.51
C GLY A 168 -15.43 15.88 -4.93
N ALA A 169 -14.75 15.68 -6.04
CA ALA A 169 -14.49 14.47 -6.79
C ALA A 169 -14.82 13.16 -6.07
N ALA A 170 -15.86 12.53 -6.55
CA ALA A 170 -16.31 11.19 -6.16
C ALA A 170 -15.13 10.22 -6.12
N ILE A 171 -14.71 9.85 -4.92
CA ILE A 171 -14.11 8.54 -4.73
C ILE A 171 -15.32 7.59 -4.80
N THR A 172 -15.71 7.33 -6.04
CA THR A 172 -16.80 6.45 -6.41
C THR A 172 -16.60 5.13 -5.68
N SER A 173 -17.61 4.75 -4.93
CA SER A 173 -17.82 3.39 -4.48
C SER A 173 -18.01 2.50 -5.71
N ALA A 174 -16.92 2.18 -6.39
CA ALA A 174 -16.92 1.12 -7.37
C ALA A 174 -17.20 -0.16 -6.60
N LYS A 175 -18.42 -0.69 -6.73
CA LYS A 175 -18.72 -2.08 -6.39
C LYS A 175 -17.61 -2.92 -7.02
N PRO A 176 -16.86 -3.72 -6.26
CA PRO A 176 -15.87 -4.59 -6.84
C PRO A 176 -16.60 -5.56 -7.76
N LYS A 177 -16.28 -5.51 -9.06
CA LYS A 177 -16.65 -6.58 -9.99
C LYS A 177 -16.06 -7.86 -9.41
N GLN A 178 -16.93 -8.77 -9.00
CA GLN A 178 -16.57 -10.15 -8.71
C GLN A 178 -15.82 -10.71 -9.92
N ARG A 179 -14.52 -10.91 -9.79
CA ARG A 179 -13.80 -11.74 -10.75
C ARG A 179 -12.59 -12.40 -10.10
N GLN A 180 -12.71 -13.72 -10.07
CA GLN A 180 -11.72 -14.77 -10.04
C GLN A 180 -10.79 -14.89 -8.83
N LEU A 181 -10.95 -16.05 -8.19
CA LEU A 181 -10.11 -16.72 -7.20
C LEU A 181 -8.61 -16.49 -7.45
N VAL A 182 -7.94 -15.95 -6.46
CA VAL A 182 -6.49 -16.02 -6.37
C VAL A 182 -6.15 -17.48 -6.09
N PRO A 183 -5.33 -18.16 -6.90
CA PRO A 183 -4.93 -19.53 -6.65
C PRO A 183 -4.22 -19.68 -5.31
N GLU A 184 -4.38 -20.82 -4.68
CA GLU A 184 -3.80 -21.27 -3.41
C GLU A 184 -2.28 -21.11 -3.29
N VAL A 185 -1.60 -20.77 -4.38
CA VAL A 185 -0.15 -20.56 -4.50
C VAL A 185 0.40 -19.43 -3.62
N ALA A 186 -0.45 -18.49 -3.19
CA ALA A 186 0.02 -17.40 -2.33
C ALA A 186 0.29 -17.83 -0.87
N ARG A 187 -0.34 -18.91 -0.39
CA ARG A 187 -0.12 -19.43 0.97
C ARG A 187 1.20 -20.19 1.13
N ALA A 188 1.64 -20.88 0.08
CA ALA A 188 2.89 -21.65 0.12
C ALA A 188 4.14 -20.77 0.10
N GLN A 189 4.01 -19.47 -0.20
CA GLN A 189 5.15 -18.56 -0.36
C GLN A 189 5.60 -17.90 0.95
N ASN A 190 4.81 -18.01 2.02
CA ASN A 190 5.17 -17.39 3.31
C ASN A 190 6.11 -18.24 4.17
N SER A 191 6.23 -19.56 3.91
CA SER A 191 7.09 -20.44 4.68
C SER A 191 8.57 -20.43 4.27
N ASP A 192 8.90 -19.96 3.05
CA ASP A 192 10.29 -19.93 2.55
C ASP A 192 11.05 -18.62 2.91
N PHE A 193 10.50 -17.78 3.78
CA PHE A 193 11.09 -16.50 4.20
C PHE A 193 11.73 -16.55 5.60
N LEU A 194 12.09 -17.73 6.11
CA LEU A 194 12.94 -17.83 7.30
C LEU A 194 14.40 -17.53 6.89
N PRO A 195 15.08 -16.64 7.64
CA PRO A 195 16.50 -16.35 7.37
C PRO A 195 17.37 -17.51 7.81
N VAL A 196 18.36 -17.84 7.02
CA VAL A 196 19.60 -18.45 7.48
C VAL A 196 20.50 -17.35 7.99
#